data_520351f42f98d0b0e80805d78626ce30
#
_entry.id   520351f42f98d0b0e80805d78626ce30
#
_cell.length_a   1.000
_cell.length_b   1.000
_cell.length_c   1.000
_cell.angle_alpha   90.00
_cell.angle_beta   90.00
_cell.angle_gamma   90.00
#
_symmetry.space_group_name_H-M   'P 1'
#
loop_
_entity.id
_entity.type
_entity.pdbx_description
1 polymer ?
#
loop_
_entity_poly.entity_id
_entity_poly.type
_entity_poly.pdbx_seq_one_letter_code
_entity_poly.pdbx_strand_id
1 'polypeptide(L)'
;LKVTAQKDNPIYNFMNMYSLNFQQLELNMNTSPEKGIQVDGGVYKLLRDTFLLDTIKMRLWQDTVGIFYEAGVVKNKFKKQAPFSAMLSGKLLTGYADALLKFTNEKGKTGILLGGSVQKEDEGGVRLHFFPYEPILAFNPFTLNEDNYILIRNEKDISADFLLKGRQNAFLQIDTHPVDSGLNEIHAALGQVDLHEISKGFSAYMPELEGLLNADFQYMPSDSSYTMTGGISIDSLHYEKKRVGDLLLSAVYLPVSDKEHQVDIHAFRDTEEFMNSFVYYQSGINDSIEGTMQITDLPLVMLNPFIPDDMASLKGKLLGEMNISGTSQAPDIRGFMQLDSASMFVTAANTTLKF
;
A
#
# COMPACT_ATOMS: atom_id res chain seq x y z
N LEU A 1 3.91 36.39 8.46
CA LEU A 1 2.79 35.76 9.14
C LEU A 1 3.33 34.80 10.21
N LYS A 2 2.81 34.90 11.44
CA LYS A 2 3.11 33.95 12.51
C LYS A 2 1.77 33.38 13.02
N VAL A 3 1.64 32.07 13.03
CA VAL A 3 0.48 31.35 13.56
C VAL A 3 0.96 30.44 14.69
N THR A 4 0.26 30.51 15.81
CA THR A 4 0.49 29.60 16.95
C THR A 4 -0.87 29.07 17.39
N ALA A 5 -0.97 27.75 17.60
CA ALA A 5 -2.17 27.13 18.09
C ALA A 5 -1.83 26.17 19.24
N GLN A 6 -2.68 26.17 20.26
CA GLN A 6 -2.64 25.29 21.41
C GLN A 6 -4.07 24.84 21.72
N LYS A 7 -4.27 24.08 22.79
CA LYS A 7 -5.59 23.70 23.28
C LYS A 7 -6.55 24.90 23.32
N ASP A 8 -7.79 24.69 22.94
CA ASP A 8 -8.88 25.70 22.88
C ASP A 8 -8.77 26.73 21.73
N ASN A 9 -7.79 26.56 20.81
CA ASN A 9 -7.70 27.36 19.59
C ASN A 9 -8.59 26.74 18.48
N PRO A 10 -9.19 27.52 17.56
CA PRO A 10 -10.00 26.98 16.46
C PRO A 10 -9.28 25.91 15.62
N ILE A 11 -7.98 26.07 15.37
CA ILE A 11 -7.18 25.07 14.64
C ILE A 11 -7.10 23.77 15.45
N TYR A 12 -6.88 23.84 16.76
CA TYR A 12 -6.89 22.69 17.64
C TYR A 12 -8.25 21.99 17.62
N ASN A 13 -9.33 22.75 17.75
CA ASN A 13 -10.69 22.21 17.77
C ASN A 13 -11.04 21.53 16.45
N PHE A 14 -10.64 22.10 15.32
CA PHE A 14 -10.80 21.48 13.99
C PHE A 14 -10.03 20.15 13.89
N MET A 15 -8.77 20.13 14.27
CA MET A 15 -7.95 18.90 14.24
C MET A 15 -8.50 17.82 15.18
N ASN A 16 -9.02 18.22 16.34
CA ASN A 16 -9.63 17.31 17.31
C ASN A 16 -10.90 16.62 16.80
N MET A 17 -11.63 17.22 15.86
CA MET A 17 -12.78 16.57 15.18
C MET A 17 -12.34 15.31 14.40
N TYR A 18 -11.07 15.22 14.02
CA TYR A 18 -10.45 14.07 13.36
C TYR A 18 -9.62 13.21 14.33
N SER A 19 -9.87 13.33 15.66
CA SER A 19 -9.12 12.65 16.71
C SER A 19 -7.61 12.96 16.74
N LEU A 20 -7.22 14.11 16.17
CA LEU A 20 -5.85 14.59 16.16
C LEU A 20 -5.67 15.67 17.25
N ASN A 21 -4.94 15.33 18.31
CA ASN A 21 -4.62 16.23 19.40
C ASN A 21 -3.14 16.61 19.36
N PHE A 22 -2.80 17.85 19.66
CA PHE A 22 -1.41 18.30 19.74
C PHE A 22 -1.20 19.25 20.92
N GLN A 23 0.02 19.33 21.42
CA GLN A 23 0.35 20.27 22.48
C GLN A 23 0.49 21.70 21.93
N GLN A 24 1.18 21.84 20.81
CA GLN A 24 1.48 23.14 20.19
C GLN A 24 1.70 22.96 18.69
N LEU A 25 1.19 23.91 17.92
CA LEU A 25 1.49 24.11 16.52
C LEU A 25 2.09 25.50 16.33
N GLU A 26 3.16 25.58 15.60
CA GLU A 26 3.80 26.83 15.20
C GLU A 26 4.01 26.86 13.70
N LEU A 27 3.71 28.00 13.09
CA LEU A 27 3.99 28.26 11.68
C LEU A 27 4.47 29.70 11.52
N ASN A 28 5.67 29.88 10.99
CA ASN A 28 6.23 31.17 10.63
C ASN A 28 6.39 31.23 9.12
N MET A 29 5.82 32.22 8.51
CA MET A 29 5.91 32.45 7.07
C MET A 29 6.42 33.85 6.80
N ASN A 30 7.50 33.95 6.04
CA ASN A 30 8.09 35.18 5.56
C ASN A 30 8.11 35.14 4.03
N THR A 31 7.87 36.29 3.41
CA THR A 31 8.00 36.46 1.97
C THR A 31 8.62 37.81 1.68
N SER A 32 9.61 37.88 0.82
CA SER A 32 10.21 39.11 0.35
C SER A 32 10.67 38.95 -1.10
N PRO A 33 10.77 40.04 -1.87
CA PRO A 33 11.28 39.97 -3.23
C PRO A 33 12.70 39.41 -3.34
N GLU A 34 13.54 39.60 -2.30
CA GLU A 34 14.94 39.16 -2.29
C GLU A 34 15.10 37.70 -1.83
N LYS A 35 14.28 37.21 -0.91
CA LYS A 35 14.42 35.90 -0.27
C LYS A 35 13.33 34.90 -0.68
N GLY A 36 12.37 35.35 -1.52
CA GLY A 36 11.25 34.51 -1.90
C GLY A 36 10.37 34.13 -0.71
N ILE A 37 9.80 32.95 -0.76
CA ILE A 37 8.94 32.35 0.27
C ILE A 37 9.82 31.55 1.23
N GLN A 38 9.62 31.76 2.53
CA GLN A 38 10.21 30.96 3.60
C GLN A 38 9.11 30.59 4.60
N VAL A 39 8.97 29.30 4.87
CA VAL A 39 8.03 28.75 5.83
C VAL A 39 8.79 27.81 6.76
N ASP A 40 8.70 28.05 8.05
CA ASP A 40 9.18 27.15 9.10
C ASP A 40 8.01 26.81 10.02
N GLY A 41 7.81 25.51 10.29
CA GLY A 41 6.70 25.06 11.10
C GLY A 41 7.07 23.87 11.97
N GLY A 42 6.24 23.69 13.01
CA GLY A 42 6.37 22.54 13.90
C GLY A 42 5.04 22.18 14.54
N VAL A 43 4.86 20.88 14.73
CA VAL A 43 3.77 20.32 15.55
C VAL A 43 4.41 19.47 16.65
N TYR A 44 4.06 19.79 17.88
CA TYR A 44 4.63 19.16 19.07
C TYR A 44 3.61 18.28 19.74
N LYS A 45 4.01 17.05 20.05
CA LYS A 45 3.19 16.01 20.70
C LYS A 45 1.85 15.82 20.01
N LEU A 46 1.90 15.47 18.72
CA LEU A 46 0.71 15.07 17.98
C LEU A 46 0.29 13.68 18.43
N LEU A 47 -0.92 13.56 18.94
CA LEU A 47 -1.53 12.31 19.41
C LEU A 47 -2.74 11.97 18.54
N ARG A 48 -2.77 10.72 18.08
CA ARG A 48 -3.96 10.09 17.52
C ARG A 48 -4.13 8.72 18.17
N ASP A 49 -5.23 8.54 18.90
CA ASP A 49 -5.50 7.33 19.68
C ASP A 49 -4.33 7.03 20.65
N THR A 50 -3.61 5.95 20.45
CA THR A 50 -2.42 5.54 21.23
C THR A 50 -1.09 5.92 20.59
N PHE A 51 -1.11 6.43 19.36
CA PHE A 51 0.09 6.77 18.60
C PHE A 51 0.48 8.24 18.80
N LEU A 52 1.68 8.46 19.32
CA LEU A 52 2.21 9.79 19.59
C LEU A 52 3.43 10.10 18.72
N LEU A 53 3.44 11.29 18.13
CA LEU A 53 4.62 11.88 17.48
C LEU A 53 5.12 13.06 18.29
N ASP A 54 6.36 12.97 18.79
CA ASP A 54 6.93 13.99 19.67
C ASP A 54 7.10 15.34 18.98
N THR A 55 7.75 15.36 17.84
CA THR A 55 8.09 16.59 17.13
C THR A 55 8.07 16.34 15.62
N ILE A 56 7.13 16.99 14.96
CA ILE A 56 7.09 17.11 13.51
C ILE A 56 7.62 18.49 13.17
N LYS A 57 8.56 18.57 12.23
CA LYS A 57 9.05 19.82 11.68
C LYS A 57 8.79 19.89 10.19
N MET A 58 8.54 21.10 9.70
CA MET A 58 8.46 21.38 8.28
C MET A 58 9.25 22.67 7.98
N ARG A 59 9.90 22.67 6.84
CA ARG A 59 10.57 23.82 6.29
C ARG A 59 10.33 23.87 4.80
N LEU A 60 10.02 25.06 4.30
CA LEU A 60 9.93 25.33 2.87
C LEU A 60 10.67 26.65 2.60
N TRP A 61 11.52 26.65 1.59
CA TRP A 61 12.24 27.85 1.20
C TRP A 61 12.36 27.94 -0.31
N GLN A 62 12.35 29.14 -0.79
CA GLN A 62 12.53 29.45 -2.20
C GLN A 62 13.89 30.10 -2.41
N ASP A 63 14.56 29.74 -3.49
CA ASP A 63 15.73 30.44 -4.01
C ASP A 63 15.53 30.80 -5.50
N THR A 64 16.60 31.17 -6.19
CA THR A 64 16.55 31.51 -7.62
C THR A 64 16.26 30.34 -8.53
N VAL A 65 16.41 29.14 -8.08
CA VAL A 65 16.23 27.88 -8.84
C VAL A 65 14.82 27.34 -8.69
N GLY A 66 14.26 27.38 -7.46
CA GLY A 66 12.95 26.81 -7.18
C GLY A 66 12.55 26.83 -5.73
N ILE A 67 11.61 25.98 -5.39
CA ILE A 67 11.11 25.79 -4.03
C ILE A 67 11.66 24.47 -3.49
N PHE A 68 12.24 24.49 -2.31
CA PHE A 68 12.75 23.34 -1.58
C PHE A 68 11.90 23.09 -0.35
N TYR A 69 11.75 21.85 0.04
CA TYR A 69 11.00 21.49 1.23
C TYR A 69 11.62 20.33 2.00
N GLU A 70 11.41 20.37 3.30
CA GLU A 70 11.70 19.29 4.24
C GLU A 70 10.54 19.18 5.22
N ALA A 71 10.03 17.99 5.47
CA ALA A 71 9.00 17.74 6.47
C ALA A 71 9.15 16.36 7.08
N GLY A 72 8.88 16.24 8.38
CA GLY A 72 8.88 14.92 8.98
C GLY A 72 9.04 14.93 10.49
N VAL A 73 9.10 13.72 11.03
CA VAL A 73 9.34 13.44 12.44
C VAL A 73 10.84 13.46 12.70
N VAL A 74 11.32 14.49 13.40
CA VAL A 74 12.77 14.66 13.66
C VAL A 74 13.28 13.58 14.59
N LYS A 75 12.56 13.29 15.66
CA LYS A 75 12.86 12.21 16.60
C LYS A 75 11.60 11.88 17.41
N ASN A 76 11.12 10.66 17.32
CA ASN A 76 10.07 10.19 18.20
C ASN A 76 10.69 9.46 19.39
N LYS A 77 10.44 9.94 20.61
CA LYS A 77 11.00 9.42 21.86
C LYS A 77 9.95 8.95 22.85
N PHE A 78 8.73 8.73 22.40
CA PHE A 78 7.65 8.37 23.32
C PHE A 78 7.90 6.99 23.96
N LYS A 79 7.75 6.90 25.29
CA LYS A 79 8.16 5.73 26.11
C LYS A 79 7.53 4.39 25.71
N LYS A 80 6.36 4.41 25.03
CA LYS A 80 5.64 3.21 24.60
C LYS A 80 5.88 2.83 23.13
N GLN A 81 6.72 3.58 22.44
CA GLN A 81 7.03 3.36 21.02
C GLN A 81 8.54 3.34 20.85
N ALA A 82 9.03 2.49 19.93
CA ALA A 82 10.44 2.54 19.57
C ALA A 82 10.77 3.92 18.95
N PRO A 83 11.86 4.59 19.39
CA PRO A 83 12.25 5.85 18.80
C PRO A 83 12.58 5.73 17.32
N PHE A 84 12.18 6.71 16.52
CA PHE A 84 12.49 6.78 15.10
C PHE A 84 12.56 8.23 14.61
N SER A 85 13.12 8.43 13.43
CA SER A 85 12.94 9.64 12.63
C SER A 85 12.47 9.28 11.22
N ALA A 86 11.65 10.14 10.62
CA ALA A 86 11.17 9.98 9.26
C ALA A 86 11.10 11.35 8.60
N MET A 87 11.87 11.55 7.54
CA MET A 87 12.01 12.83 6.84
C MET A 87 11.69 12.66 5.37
N LEU A 88 10.85 13.55 4.85
CA LEU A 88 10.60 13.74 3.43
C LEU A 88 11.25 15.06 3.03
N SER A 89 12.09 15.06 2.01
CA SER A 89 12.73 16.26 1.47
C SER A 89 12.65 16.27 -0.05
N GLY A 90 12.71 17.44 -0.66
CA GLY A 90 12.68 17.54 -2.10
C GLY A 90 12.67 18.97 -2.60
N LYS A 91 12.44 19.10 -3.91
CA LYS A 91 12.37 20.38 -4.60
C LYS A 91 11.26 20.40 -5.66
N LEU A 92 10.75 21.58 -5.91
CA LEU A 92 9.76 21.91 -6.93
C LEU A 92 10.35 22.96 -7.85
N LEU A 93 10.51 22.62 -9.13
CA LEU A 93 10.96 23.51 -10.18
C LEU A 93 9.89 23.60 -11.26
N THR A 94 10.05 24.48 -12.24
CA THR A 94 9.15 24.51 -13.40
C THR A 94 9.24 23.18 -14.17
N GLY A 95 8.13 22.44 -14.23
CA GLY A 95 8.06 21.16 -14.93
C GLY A 95 8.78 19.99 -14.25
N TYR A 96 9.28 20.17 -13.02
CA TYR A 96 9.99 19.12 -12.28
C TYR A 96 9.68 19.16 -10.79
N ALA A 97 9.48 17.98 -10.19
CA ALA A 97 9.39 17.82 -8.75
C ALA A 97 10.13 16.55 -8.33
N ASP A 98 10.75 16.58 -7.16
CA ASP A 98 11.29 15.36 -6.56
C ASP A 98 10.95 15.24 -5.07
N ALA A 99 11.07 14.04 -4.56
CA ALA A 99 10.89 13.72 -3.15
C ALA A 99 11.83 12.57 -2.73
N LEU A 100 12.45 12.67 -1.56
CA LEU A 100 13.27 11.64 -0.94
C LEU A 100 12.73 11.37 0.46
N LEU A 101 12.31 10.12 0.70
CA LEU A 101 11.92 9.63 2.02
C LEU A 101 13.10 8.94 2.70
N LYS A 102 13.39 9.34 3.93
CA LYS A 102 14.38 8.69 4.81
C LYS A 102 13.75 8.34 6.14
N PHE A 103 13.72 7.06 6.48
CA PHE A 103 13.35 6.55 7.80
C PHE A 103 14.58 5.97 8.51
N THR A 104 14.70 6.29 9.80
CA THR A 104 15.83 5.83 10.63
C THR A 104 15.29 5.34 11.97
N ASN A 105 15.70 4.14 12.39
CA ASN A 105 15.27 3.57 13.67
C ASN A 105 16.01 4.17 14.87
N GLU A 106 15.70 3.67 16.08
CA GLU A 106 16.29 4.09 17.36
C GLU A 106 17.82 3.99 17.41
N LYS A 107 18.41 3.02 16.70
CA LYS A 107 19.85 2.78 16.63
C LYS A 107 20.56 3.64 15.58
N GLY A 108 19.84 4.52 14.91
CA GLY A 108 20.36 5.35 13.82
C GLY A 108 20.56 4.59 12.50
N LYS A 109 20.08 3.34 12.39
CA LYS A 109 20.14 2.58 11.15
C LYS A 109 19.02 3.05 10.21
N THR A 110 19.38 3.33 8.96
CA THR A 110 18.41 3.68 7.92
C THR A 110 17.61 2.44 7.52
N GLY A 111 16.30 2.54 7.63
CA GLY A 111 15.37 1.48 7.27
C GLY A 111 14.68 1.72 5.93
N ILE A 112 14.49 3.00 5.56
CA ILE A 112 13.99 3.40 4.23
C ILE A 112 14.86 4.56 3.75
N LEU A 113 15.30 4.49 2.51
CA LEU A 113 15.88 5.57 1.74
C LEU A 113 15.46 5.36 0.29
N LEU A 114 14.43 6.05 -0.13
CA LEU A 114 13.87 5.95 -1.48
C LEU A 114 13.30 7.30 -1.89
N GLY A 115 13.57 7.70 -3.09
CA GLY A 115 13.03 8.91 -3.69
C GLY A 115 12.57 8.68 -5.11
N GLY A 116 11.84 9.67 -5.61
CA GLY A 116 11.42 9.73 -6.99
C GLY A 116 11.33 11.16 -7.47
N SER A 117 11.46 11.35 -8.75
CA SER A 117 11.22 12.61 -9.42
C SER A 117 10.14 12.47 -10.48
N VAL A 118 9.45 13.55 -10.71
CA VAL A 118 8.42 13.72 -11.73
C VAL A 118 8.85 14.86 -12.63
N GLN A 119 8.99 14.59 -13.92
CA GLN A 119 9.40 15.56 -14.92
C GLN A 119 8.37 15.64 -16.05
N LYS A 120 7.98 16.83 -16.42
CA LYS A 120 7.18 17.06 -17.62
C LYS A 120 8.05 16.91 -18.86
N GLU A 121 7.62 16.14 -19.84
CA GLU A 121 8.30 15.95 -21.12
C GLU A 121 7.85 17.01 -22.15
N ASP A 122 8.78 17.41 -23.02
CA ASP A 122 8.53 18.46 -24.06
C ASP A 122 7.48 18.00 -25.09
N GLU A 123 7.47 16.71 -25.42
CA GLU A 123 6.52 16.09 -26.35
C GLU A 123 5.17 15.73 -25.69
N GLY A 124 4.99 16.13 -24.45
CA GLY A 124 3.83 15.82 -23.62
C GLY A 124 4.02 14.57 -22.77
N GLY A 125 3.27 14.53 -21.66
CA GLY A 125 3.37 13.45 -20.67
C GLY A 125 4.26 13.79 -19.50
N VAL A 126 4.45 12.77 -18.66
CA VAL A 126 5.16 12.86 -17.38
C VAL A 126 6.08 11.66 -17.24
N ARG A 127 7.35 11.92 -16.97
CA ARG A 127 8.37 10.92 -16.66
C ARG A 127 8.59 10.84 -15.17
N LEU A 128 8.48 9.63 -14.63
CA LEU A 128 8.91 9.28 -13.28
C LEU A 128 10.31 8.67 -13.34
N HIS A 129 11.17 9.02 -12.40
CA HIS A 129 12.48 8.41 -12.21
C HIS A 129 12.72 8.19 -10.71
N PHE A 130 13.34 7.07 -10.32
CA PHE A 130 13.57 6.69 -8.94
C PHE A 130 15.06 6.73 -8.59
N PHE A 131 15.35 7.11 -7.34
CA PHE A 131 16.70 7.27 -6.80
C PHE A 131 16.73 7.04 -5.27
N PRO A 132 17.90 6.90 -4.62
CA PRO A 132 19.24 6.79 -5.22
C PRO A 132 19.43 5.45 -5.95
N TYR A 133 20.55 5.29 -6.64
CA TYR A 133 20.91 4.03 -7.31
C TYR A 133 20.91 2.82 -6.36
N GLU A 134 21.31 3.03 -5.11
CA GLU A 134 21.23 2.04 -4.03
C GLU A 134 20.20 2.47 -2.97
N PRO A 135 18.89 2.31 -3.22
CA PRO A 135 17.87 2.59 -2.22
C PRO A 135 17.92 1.57 -1.07
N ILE A 136 17.37 1.97 0.07
CA ILE A 136 17.23 1.09 1.23
C ILE A 136 15.74 0.87 1.49
N LEU A 137 15.30 -0.38 1.54
CA LEU A 137 13.96 -0.77 1.93
C LEU A 137 14.03 -1.85 3.01
N ALA A 138 13.22 -1.71 4.06
CA ALA A 138 13.19 -2.62 5.20
C ALA A 138 14.59 -2.94 5.75
N PHE A 139 15.45 -1.91 5.89
CA PHE A 139 16.84 -2.00 6.35
C PHE A 139 17.81 -2.78 5.46
N ASN A 140 17.37 -3.19 4.27
CA ASN A 140 18.16 -3.89 3.27
C ASN A 140 18.47 -2.99 2.08
N PRO A 141 19.71 -3.00 1.57
CA PRO A 141 20.05 -2.29 0.35
C PRO A 141 19.50 -3.04 -0.85
N PHE A 142 19.03 -2.27 -1.82
CA PHE A 142 18.60 -2.70 -3.14
C PHE A 142 19.43 -1.98 -4.20
N THR A 143 19.31 -2.37 -5.45
CA THR A 143 19.94 -1.71 -6.60
C THR A 143 18.86 -1.41 -7.65
N LEU A 144 18.81 -0.18 -8.11
CA LEU A 144 17.98 0.25 -9.25
C LEU A 144 18.78 0.16 -10.56
N ASN A 145 18.11 -0.08 -11.69
CA ASN A 145 18.73 0.19 -12.98
C ASN A 145 18.98 1.71 -13.13
N GLU A 146 20.10 2.08 -13.74
CA GLU A 146 20.58 3.50 -13.79
C GLU A 146 19.58 4.40 -14.51
N ASP A 147 19.07 3.97 -15.64
CA ASP A 147 18.15 4.71 -16.50
C ASP A 147 16.69 4.35 -16.27
N ASN A 148 16.34 3.98 -15.01
CA ASN A 148 14.97 3.60 -14.69
C ASN A 148 13.98 4.73 -14.97
N TYR A 149 12.81 4.38 -15.50
CA TYR A 149 11.74 5.34 -15.71
C TYR A 149 10.36 4.68 -15.81
N ILE A 150 9.33 5.48 -15.58
CA ILE A 150 7.96 5.24 -16.02
C ILE A 150 7.51 6.53 -16.72
N LEU A 151 7.19 6.43 -18.01
CA LEU A 151 6.73 7.55 -18.84
C LEU A 151 5.26 7.36 -19.16
N ILE A 152 4.43 8.32 -18.78
CA ILE A 152 2.99 8.31 -18.99
C ILE A 152 2.65 9.50 -19.90
N ARG A 153 2.32 9.25 -21.19
CA ARG A 153 1.87 10.28 -22.11
C ARG A 153 0.35 10.44 -22.09
N ASN A 154 -0.35 9.34 -21.96
CA ASN A 154 -1.80 9.29 -21.76
C ASN A 154 -2.19 7.92 -21.18
N GLU A 155 -3.48 7.65 -21.01
CA GLU A 155 -3.99 6.41 -20.40
C GLU A 155 -3.61 5.13 -21.18
N LYS A 156 -3.29 5.23 -22.45
CA LYS A 156 -2.94 4.09 -23.32
C LYS A 156 -1.46 4.09 -23.75
N ASP A 157 -0.75 5.20 -23.56
CA ASP A 157 0.66 5.34 -23.94
C ASP A 157 1.52 5.45 -22.69
N ILE A 158 1.86 4.31 -22.14
CA ILE A 158 2.74 4.15 -20.98
C ILE A 158 3.96 3.35 -21.44
N SER A 159 5.15 3.83 -21.06
CA SER A 159 6.41 3.12 -21.28
C SER A 159 7.17 3.05 -19.95
N ALA A 160 7.76 1.93 -19.64
CA ALA A 160 8.49 1.73 -18.39
C ALA A 160 9.70 0.82 -18.59
N ASP A 161 10.76 1.13 -17.87
CA ASP A 161 11.91 0.29 -17.61
C ASP A 161 12.37 0.55 -16.18
N PHE A 162 11.80 -0.18 -15.25
CA PHE A 162 12.09 -0.07 -13.83
C PHE A 162 12.44 -1.44 -13.27
N LEU A 163 13.61 -1.55 -12.66
CA LEU A 163 14.06 -2.78 -12.03
C LEU A 163 14.77 -2.47 -10.72
N LEU A 164 14.17 -2.90 -9.63
CA LEU A 164 14.72 -2.89 -8.29
C LEU A 164 15.13 -4.31 -7.91
N LYS A 165 16.41 -4.54 -7.65
CA LYS A 165 16.95 -5.84 -7.23
C LYS A 165 17.40 -5.80 -5.78
N GLY A 166 16.98 -6.78 -5.01
CA GLY A 166 17.37 -7.00 -3.63
C GLY A 166 18.28 -8.20 -3.45
N ARG A 167 18.45 -8.61 -2.21
CA ARG A 167 19.15 -9.85 -1.84
C ARG A 167 18.27 -11.07 -2.13
N GLN A 168 18.90 -12.26 -2.20
CA GLN A 168 18.20 -13.55 -2.36
C GLN A 168 17.25 -13.58 -3.57
N ASN A 169 17.61 -12.88 -4.64
CA ASN A 169 16.81 -12.71 -5.86
C ASN A 169 15.49 -11.96 -5.68
N ALA A 170 15.28 -11.25 -4.57
CA ALA A 170 14.14 -10.36 -4.44
C ALA A 170 14.18 -9.27 -5.52
N PHE A 171 13.07 -9.01 -6.18
CA PHE A 171 12.99 -7.96 -7.19
C PHE A 171 11.60 -7.35 -7.27
N LEU A 172 11.56 -6.12 -7.77
CA LEU A 172 10.37 -5.46 -8.30
C LEU A 172 10.72 -4.93 -9.68
N GLN A 173 9.99 -5.37 -10.69
CA GLN A 173 10.15 -4.99 -12.08
C GLN A 173 8.87 -4.38 -12.61
N ILE A 174 8.98 -3.34 -13.41
CA ILE A 174 7.90 -2.79 -14.23
C ILE A 174 8.51 -2.47 -15.59
N ASP A 175 8.08 -3.17 -16.60
CA ASP A 175 8.56 -3.00 -17.96
C ASP A 175 7.42 -2.99 -18.99
N THR A 176 7.70 -2.51 -20.15
CA THR A 176 6.74 -2.43 -21.25
C THR A 176 7.29 -3.02 -22.53
N HIS A 177 6.42 -3.71 -23.24
CA HIS A 177 6.71 -4.31 -24.54
C HIS A 177 5.76 -3.77 -25.60
N PRO A 178 6.26 -3.33 -26.77
CA PRO A 178 5.38 -2.89 -27.84
C PRO A 178 4.55 -4.04 -28.39
N VAL A 179 3.26 -3.79 -28.63
CA VAL A 179 2.35 -4.71 -29.31
C VAL A 179 2.02 -4.21 -30.72
N ASP A 180 1.42 -5.06 -31.57
CA ASP A 180 1.17 -4.79 -33.00
C ASP A 180 0.31 -3.53 -33.24
N SER A 181 -0.50 -3.10 -32.27
CA SER A 181 -1.32 -1.87 -32.32
C SER A 181 -0.52 -0.57 -32.14
N GLY A 182 0.79 -0.65 -31.88
CA GLY A 182 1.62 0.51 -31.51
C GLY A 182 1.41 1.00 -30.08
N LEU A 183 0.66 0.26 -29.28
CA LEU A 183 0.53 0.44 -27.84
C LEU A 183 1.58 -0.40 -27.10
N ASN A 184 1.69 -0.23 -25.80
CA ASN A 184 2.58 -1.01 -24.96
C ASN A 184 1.80 -1.91 -24.01
N GLU A 185 2.16 -3.18 -23.97
CA GLU A 185 1.83 -4.07 -22.86
C GLU A 185 2.65 -3.66 -21.63
N ILE A 186 2.03 -3.68 -20.44
CA ILE A 186 2.72 -3.39 -19.19
C ILE A 186 2.79 -4.69 -18.39
N HIS A 187 3.99 -5.05 -17.99
CA HIS A 187 4.24 -6.14 -17.05
C HIS A 187 4.82 -5.57 -15.76
N ALA A 188 4.24 -5.93 -14.61
CA ALA A 188 4.73 -5.59 -13.30
C ALA A 188 4.86 -6.85 -12.46
N ALA A 189 6.07 -7.15 -11.99
CA ALA A 189 6.36 -8.36 -11.23
C ALA A 189 7.12 -8.03 -9.94
N LEU A 190 6.72 -8.67 -8.86
CA LEU A 190 7.41 -8.69 -7.57
C LEU A 190 7.78 -10.14 -7.28
N GLY A 191 9.04 -10.43 -7.01
CA GLY A 191 9.46 -11.81 -6.76
C GLY A 191 10.37 -11.97 -5.57
N GLN A 192 10.25 -13.13 -4.92
CA GLN A 192 11.13 -13.61 -3.85
C GLN A 192 11.30 -12.62 -2.69
N VAL A 193 10.24 -11.89 -2.34
CA VAL A 193 10.28 -10.94 -1.21
C VAL A 193 10.09 -11.70 0.09
N ASP A 194 11.15 -11.81 0.88
CA ASP A 194 11.15 -12.47 2.18
C ASP A 194 10.44 -11.59 3.23
N LEU A 195 9.25 -12.01 3.66
CA LEU A 195 8.46 -11.30 4.66
C LEU A 195 9.13 -11.29 6.04
N HIS A 196 9.96 -12.30 6.36
CA HIS A 196 10.72 -12.34 7.60
C HIS A 196 11.75 -11.20 7.67
N GLU A 197 12.49 -10.96 6.59
CA GLU A 197 13.46 -9.86 6.55
C GLU A 197 12.79 -8.49 6.70
N ILE A 198 11.59 -8.33 6.15
CA ILE A 198 10.79 -7.09 6.31
C ILE A 198 10.31 -6.96 7.75
N SER A 199 9.60 -7.95 8.29
CA SER A 199 9.00 -7.90 9.62
C SER A 199 10.05 -7.79 10.71
N LYS A 200 11.18 -8.49 10.58
CA LYS A 200 12.35 -8.39 11.48
C LYS A 200 12.93 -6.98 11.51
N GLY A 201 13.05 -6.34 10.35
CA GLY A 201 13.51 -4.95 10.26
C GLY A 201 12.61 -3.97 11.00
N PHE A 202 11.30 -4.22 11.00
CA PHE A 202 10.26 -3.40 11.64
C PHE A 202 9.64 -4.06 12.87
N SER A 203 10.31 -5.00 13.54
CA SER A 203 9.79 -5.79 14.67
C SER A 203 9.28 -4.96 15.86
N ALA A 204 9.69 -3.68 15.95
CA ALA A 204 9.17 -2.75 16.96
C ALA A 204 7.78 -2.15 16.58
N TYR A 205 7.30 -2.37 15.36
CA TYR A 205 6.12 -1.68 14.79
C TYR A 205 5.10 -2.64 14.18
N MET A 206 5.49 -3.87 13.85
CA MET A 206 4.64 -4.86 13.21
C MET A 206 4.89 -6.27 13.75
N PRO A 207 3.91 -7.18 13.67
CA PRO A 207 4.09 -8.58 14.05
C PRO A 207 5.12 -9.30 13.16
N GLU A 208 5.64 -10.42 13.66
CA GLU A 208 6.54 -11.29 12.90
C GLU A 208 5.74 -12.00 11.79
N LEU A 209 6.22 -11.83 10.56
CA LEU A 209 5.69 -12.51 9.37
C LEU A 209 6.82 -13.34 8.76
N GLU A 210 6.49 -14.52 8.25
CA GLU A 210 7.40 -15.36 7.46
C GLU A 210 6.68 -15.79 6.18
N GLY A 211 7.43 -16.05 5.13
CA GLY A 211 6.95 -16.47 3.82
C GLY A 211 7.60 -15.71 2.69
N LEU A 212 7.47 -16.24 1.48
CA LEU A 212 7.96 -15.61 0.26
C LEU A 212 6.79 -15.00 -0.52
N LEU A 213 6.78 -13.69 -0.62
CA LEU A 213 5.78 -12.95 -1.39
C LEU A 213 6.21 -12.82 -2.85
N ASN A 214 5.32 -13.22 -3.75
CA ASN A 214 5.43 -12.99 -5.18
C ASN A 214 4.15 -12.35 -5.69
N ALA A 215 4.24 -11.54 -6.74
CA ALA A 215 3.11 -10.98 -7.45
C ALA A 215 3.47 -10.81 -8.93
N ASP A 216 2.47 -10.95 -9.78
CA ASP A 216 2.59 -10.74 -11.21
C ASP A 216 1.34 -10.02 -11.69
N PHE A 217 1.51 -9.02 -12.52
CA PHE A 217 0.43 -8.23 -13.10
C PHE A 217 0.75 -7.90 -14.54
N GLN A 218 -0.21 -8.08 -15.41
CA GLN A 218 -0.10 -7.84 -16.83
C GLN A 218 -1.29 -7.01 -17.32
N TYR A 219 -1.00 -5.93 -18.02
CA TYR A 219 -1.98 -5.07 -18.69
C TYR A 219 -1.74 -5.13 -20.19
N MET A 220 -2.71 -5.58 -20.93
CA MET A 220 -2.66 -5.74 -22.37
C MET A 220 -3.68 -4.81 -23.04
N PRO A 221 -3.24 -3.67 -23.58
CA PRO A 221 -4.12 -2.75 -24.27
C PRO A 221 -4.49 -3.27 -25.67
N SER A 222 -5.67 -2.85 -26.15
CA SER A 222 -6.09 -2.98 -27.53
C SER A 222 -6.65 -1.64 -28.01
N ASP A 223 -6.99 -1.51 -29.31
CA ASP A 223 -7.48 -0.25 -29.88
C ASP A 223 -8.71 0.31 -29.16
N SER A 224 -9.66 -0.55 -28.79
CA SER A 224 -10.92 -0.14 -28.14
C SER A 224 -11.01 -0.50 -26.67
N SER A 225 -10.08 -1.33 -26.13
CA SER A 225 -10.26 -1.92 -24.82
C SER A 225 -8.93 -2.33 -24.19
N TYR A 226 -8.95 -3.05 -23.08
CA TYR A 226 -7.78 -3.64 -22.44
C TYR A 226 -8.15 -4.90 -21.65
N THR A 227 -7.19 -5.79 -21.47
CA THR A 227 -7.29 -6.95 -20.58
C THR A 227 -6.27 -6.80 -19.46
N MET A 228 -6.63 -7.20 -18.25
CA MET A 228 -5.69 -7.27 -17.13
C MET A 228 -5.71 -8.66 -16.53
N THR A 229 -4.55 -9.17 -16.18
CA THR A 229 -4.39 -10.38 -15.38
C THR A 229 -3.46 -10.09 -14.23
N GLY A 230 -3.67 -10.73 -13.09
CA GLY A 230 -2.77 -10.57 -11.97
C GLY A 230 -2.91 -11.68 -10.95
N GLY A 231 -1.83 -11.90 -10.21
CA GLY A 231 -1.78 -12.86 -9.14
C GLY A 231 -0.84 -12.41 -8.02
N ILE A 232 -1.17 -12.78 -6.80
CA ILE A 232 -0.33 -12.58 -5.63
C ILE A 232 -0.23 -13.92 -4.92
N SER A 233 0.98 -14.40 -4.65
CA SER A 233 1.19 -15.60 -3.84
C SER A 233 2.09 -15.31 -2.65
N ILE A 234 1.83 -16.02 -1.57
CA ILE A 234 2.70 -16.05 -0.40
C ILE A 234 2.94 -17.52 -0.05
N ASP A 235 4.15 -17.98 -0.32
CA ASP A 235 4.55 -19.34 -0.02
C ASP A 235 4.92 -19.44 1.47
N SER A 236 4.41 -20.46 2.16
CA SER A 236 4.69 -20.75 3.56
C SER A 236 4.43 -19.57 4.51
N LEU A 237 3.27 -18.92 4.38
CA LEU A 237 2.92 -17.81 5.25
C LEU A 237 2.77 -18.27 6.71
N HIS A 238 3.53 -17.62 7.60
CA HIS A 238 3.33 -17.69 9.05
C HIS A 238 3.07 -16.28 9.60
N TYR A 239 2.19 -16.20 10.58
CA TYR A 239 1.91 -15.03 11.39
C TYR A 239 2.28 -15.36 12.85
N GLU A 240 3.24 -14.63 13.44
CA GLU A 240 3.74 -14.89 14.80
C GLU A 240 4.08 -16.38 15.03
N LYS A 241 4.83 -16.97 14.09
CA LYS A 241 5.27 -18.40 14.09
C LYS A 241 4.17 -19.43 13.88
N LYS A 242 2.91 -19.02 13.72
CA LYS A 242 1.79 -19.91 13.44
C LYS A 242 1.55 -19.99 11.94
N ARG A 243 1.47 -21.20 11.41
CA ARG A 243 1.26 -21.43 9.97
C ARG A 243 -0.15 -20.99 9.55
N VAL A 244 -0.23 -20.10 8.56
CA VAL A 244 -1.45 -19.74 7.85
C VAL A 244 -1.66 -20.66 6.65
N GLY A 245 -0.61 -20.92 5.86
CA GLY A 245 -0.60 -21.77 4.68
C GLY A 245 0.08 -21.13 3.49
N ASP A 246 0.05 -21.79 2.35
CA ASP A 246 0.43 -21.23 1.06
C ASP A 246 -0.81 -20.52 0.51
N LEU A 247 -0.72 -19.23 0.21
CA LEU A 247 -1.84 -18.45 -0.28
C LEU A 247 -1.61 -18.02 -1.73
N LEU A 248 -2.65 -18.12 -2.56
CA LEU A 248 -2.66 -17.58 -3.92
C LEU A 248 -3.98 -16.86 -4.16
N LEU A 249 -3.91 -15.64 -4.62
CA LEU A 249 -5.02 -14.88 -5.17
C LEU A 249 -4.73 -14.60 -6.64
N SER A 250 -5.66 -14.90 -7.53
CA SER A 250 -5.56 -14.54 -8.94
C SER A 250 -6.82 -13.81 -9.39
N ALA A 251 -6.64 -12.87 -10.31
CA ALA A 251 -7.72 -12.11 -10.90
C ALA A 251 -7.50 -11.90 -12.39
N VAL A 252 -8.60 -11.94 -13.15
CA VAL A 252 -8.62 -11.65 -14.59
C VAL A 252 -9.74 -10.65 -14.84
N TYR A 253 -9.41 -9.57 -15.53
CA TYR A 253 -10.37 -8.61 -16.06
C TYR A 253 -10.41 -8.73 -17.58
N LEU A 254 -11.62 -8.94 -18.12
CA LEU A 254 -11.89 -9.08 -19.54
C LEU A 254 -12.98 -8.12 -19.98
N PRO A 255 -12.76 -7.32 -21.04
CA PRO A 255 -13.85 -6.60 -21.70
C PRO A 255 -14.64 -7.60 -22.56
N VAL A 256 -15.93 -7.69 -22.34
CA VAL A 256 -16.86 -8.49 -23.16
C VAL A 256 -17.34 -7.66 -24.36
N SER A 257 -17.54 -6.37 -24.14
CA SER A 257 -17.87 -5.36 -25.15
C SER A 257 -17.42 -3.97 -24.67
N ASP A 258 -17.64 -2.92 -25.45
CA ASP A 258 -17.30 -1.54 -25.05
C ASP A 258 -17.98 -1.09 -23.73
N LYS A 259 -19.03 -1.78 -23.32
CA LYS A 259 -19.81 -1.43 -22.11
C LYS A 259 -19.88 -2.54 -21.08
N GLU A 260 -19.51 -3.73 -21.45
CA GLU A 260 -19.62 -4.92 -20.59
C GLU A 260 -18.22 -5.43 -20.25
N HIS A 261 -18.00 -5.63 -18.98
CA HIS A 261 -16.72 -6.04 -18.41
C HIS A 261 -16.94 -7.22 -17.46
N GLN A 262 -15.99 -8.12 -17.43
CA GLN A 262 -16.00 -9.29 -16.56
C GLN A 262 -14.77 -9.29 -15.67
N VAL A 263 -14.96 -9.66 -14.42
CA VAL A 263 -13.87 -9.88 -13.45
C VAL A 263 -14.04 -11.26 -12.84
N ASP A 264 -13.00 -12.08 -12.98
CA ASP A 264 -12.90 -13.39 -12.34
C ASP A 264 -11.84 -13.34 -11.25
N ILE A 265 -12.16 -13.82 -10.06
CA ILE A 265 -11.24 -13.85 -8.92
C ILE A 265 -11.25 -15.24 -8.32
N HIS A 266 -10.06 -15.79 -8.07
CA HIS A 266 -9.86 -17.09 -7.45
C HIS A 266 -8.89 -16.99 -6.28
N ALA A 267 -9.22 -17.64 -5.17
CA ALA A 267 -8.35 -17.71 -4.01
C ALA A 267 -8.11 -19.15 -3.57
N PHE A 268 -6.83 -19.48 -3.34
CA PHE A 268 -6.37 -20.81 -3.01
C PHE A 268 -5.58 -20.80 -1.70
N ARG A 269 -5.66 -21.88 -0.98
CA ARG A 269 -4.80 -22.18 0.15
C ARG A 269 -4.25 -23.59 0.02
N ASP A 270 -2.93 -23.77 0.14
CA ASP A 270 -2.26 -25.06 0.03
C ASP A 270 -2.71 -25.86 -1.22
N THR A 271 -2.90 -25.16 -2.37
CA THR A 271 -3.41 -25.67 -3.66
C THR A 271 -4.93 -25.93 -3.75
N GLU A 272 -5.68 -25.82 -2.67
CA GLU A 272 -7.14 -25.98 -2.68
C GLU A 272 -7.82 -24.63 -2.85
N GLU A 273 -8.72 -24.53 -3.84
CA GLU A 273 -9.55 -23.35 -4.03
C GLU A 273 -10.59 -23.25 -2.92
N PHE A 274 -10.58 -22.16 -2.18
CA PHE A 274 -11.55 -21.91 -1.13
C PHE A 274 -12.56 -20.81 -1.46
N MET A 275 -12.25 -19.98 -2.48
CA MET A 275 -13.15 -18.91 -2.92
C MET A 275 -12.98 -18.68 -4.42
N ASN A 276 -14.10 -18.49 -5.10
CA ASN A 276 -14.13 -17.90 -6.42
C ASN A 276 -15.23 -16.83 -6.51
N SER A 277 -15.03 -15.85 -7.37
CA SER A 277 -16.00 -14.79 -7.64
C SER A 277 -15.98 -14.44 -9.11
N PHE A 278 -17.16 -14.24 -9.63
CA PHE A 278 -17.40 -13.87 -11.01
C PHE A 278 -18.33 -12.68 -11.04
N VAL A 279 -17.88 -11.56 -11.61
CA VAL A 279 -18.62 -10.31 -11.60
C VAL A 279 -18.66 -9.72 -12.99
N TYR A 280 -19.87 -9.43 -13.46
CA TYR A 280 -20.13 -8.59 -14.63
C TYR A 280 -20.39 -7.15 -14.21
N TYR A 281 -19.81 -6.23 -14.91
CA TYR A 281 -20.07 -4.80 -14.81
C TYR A 281 -20.50 -4.26 -16.17
N GLN A 282 -21.63 -3.58 -16.21
CA GLN A 282 -22.12 -2.89 -17.41
C GLN A 282 -22.08 -1.39 -17.19
N SER A 283 -21.25 -0.67 -17.97
CA SER A 283 -21.14 0.78 -17.92
C SER A 283 -22.24 1.47 -18.75
N GLY A 284 -22.74 2.62 -18.27
CA GLY A 284 -23.73 3.40 -19.00
C GLY A 284 -24.62 4.26 -18.09
N ILE A 285 -25.81 4.66 -18.58
CA ILE A 285 -26.73 5.54 -17.84
C ILE A 285 -27.22 4.89 -16.53
N ASN A 286 -27.31 3.57 -16.51
CA ASN A 286 -27.63 2.77 -15.32
C ASN A 286 -26.52 1.73 -15.16
N ASP A 287 -25.37 2.16 -14.64
CA ASP A 287 -24.27 1.24 -14.33
C ASP A 287 -24.79 0.06 -13.51
N SER A 288 -24.73 -1.14 -14.07
CA SER A 288 -25.16 -2.34 -13.36
C SER A 288 -23.99 -3.23 -13.02
N ILE A 289 -24.11 -3.89 -11.90
CA ILE A 289 -23.17 -4.93 -11.45
C ILE A 289 -23.98 -6.18 -11.15
N GLU A 290 -23.54 -7.31 -11.69
CA GLU A 290 -24.12 -8.63 -11.44
C GLU A 290 -23.00 -9.64 -11.24
N GLY A 291 -23.15 -10.52 -10.25
CA GLY A 291 -22.11 -11.50 -10.00
C GLY A 291 -22.45 -12.49 -8.90
N THR A 292 -21.56 -13.44 -8.75
CA THR A 292 -21.61 -14.44 -7.69
C THR A 292 -20.26 -14.54 -7.02
N MET A 293 -20.25 -14.82 -5.72
CA MET A 293 -19.08 -15.22 -4.96
C MET A 293 -19.41 -16.54 -4.26
N GLN A 294 -18.55 -17.52 -4.44
CA GLN A 294 -18.67 -18.81 -3.79
C GLN A 294 -17.48 -19.02 -2.85
N ILE A 295 -17.76 -19.38 -1.61
CA ILE A 295 -16.80 -19.88 -0.64
C ILE A 295 -17.06 -21.36 -0.52
N THR A 296 -16.18 -22.19 -1.08
CA THR A 296 -16.39 -23.62 -1.21
C THR A 296 -15.82 -24.40 -0.03
N ASP A 297 -14.71 -23.96 0.55
CA ASP A 297 -14.02 -24.67 1.61
C ASP A 297 -12.99 -23.76 2.31
N LEU A 298 -13.44 -22.72 2.98
CA LEU A 298 -12.53 -21.87 3.75
C LEU A 298 -12.24 -22.54 5.12
N PRO A 299 -11.05 -23.11 5.33
CA PRO A 299 -10.73 -23.76 6.59
C PRO A 299 -10.62 -22.72 7.72
N LEU A 300 -11.47 -22.81 8.75
CA LEU A 300 -11.45 -21.86 9.87
C LEU A 300 -10.13 -21.89 10.65
N VAL A 301 -9.36 -22.97 10.55
CA VAL A 301 -8.04 -23.09 11.17
C VAL A 301 -7.04 -22.04 10.68
N MET A 302 -7.20 -21.51 9.46
CA MET A 302 -6.33 -20.44 8.95
C MET A 302 -6.49 -19.11 9.69
N LEU A 303 -7.57 -18.94 10.44
CA LEU A 303 -7.80 -17.77 11.28
C LEU A 303 -7.11 -17.86 12.65
N ASN A 304 -6.75 -19.08 13.10
CA ASN A 304 -6.12 -19.29 14.41
C ASN A 304 -4.84 -18.50 14.64
N PRO A 305 -3.96 -18.28 13.66
CA PRO A 305 -2.77 -17.45 13.85
C PRO A 305 -3.09 -16.03 14.35
N PHE A 306 -4.26 -15.51 13.99
CA PHE A 306 -4.71 -14.15 14.35
C PHE A 306 -5.50 -14.11 15.68
N ILE A 307 -5.76 -15.27 16.30
CA ILE A 307 -6.48 -15.39 17.56
C ILE A 307 -5.44 -15.67 18.66
N PRO A 308 -5.44 -14.90 19.78
CA PRO A 308 -4.58 -15.20 20.92
C PRO A 308 -4.84 -16.61 21.48
N ASP A 309 -3.76 -17.35 21.81
CA ASP A 309 -3.84 -18.75 22.27
C ASP A 309 -4.62 -18.92 23.58
N ASP A 310 -4.65 -17.87 24.39
CA ASP A 310 -5.40 -17.81 25.65
C ASP A 310 -6.89 -17.49 25.47
N MET A 311 -7.32 -17.13 24.25
CA MET A 311 -8.72 -16.83 23.95
C MET A 311 -9.46 -18.02 23.37
N ALA A 312 -9.12 -18.42 22.15
CA ALA A 312 -9.85 -19.47 21.45
C ALA A 312 -9.05 -20.11 20.31
N SER A 313 -9.52 -21.27 19.86
CA SER A 313 -9.10 -21.86 18.57
C SER A 313 -10.31 -22.37 17.80
N LEU A 314 -10.24 -22.23 16.46
CA LEU A 314 -11.30 -22.59 15.53
C LEU A 314 -10.95 -23.88 14.77
N LYS A 315 -11.97 -24.68 14.48
CA LYS A 315 -11.92 -25.85 13.59
C LYS A 315 -13.16 -25.87 12.72
N GLY A 316 -13.11 -26.60 11.61
CA GLY A 316 -14.21 -26.70 10.65
C GLY A 316 -13.98 -25.79 9.45
N LYS A 317 -15.04 -25.58 8.69
CA LYS A 317 -15.00 -24.90 7.40
C LYS A 317 -16.12 -23.85 7.32
N LEU A 318 -15.87 -22.79 6.55
CA LEU A 318 -16.90 -21.85 6.13
C LEU A 318 -17.22 -22.12 4.66
N LEU A 319 -18.51 -22.29 4.38
CA LEU A 319 -19.09 -22.38 3.06
C LEU A 319 -20.00 -21.18 2.86
N GLY A 320 -20.20 -20.73 1.64
CA GLY A 320 -21.13 -19.66 1.38
C GLY A 320 -21.31 -19.36 -0.10
N GLU A 321 -22.45 -18.77 -0.39
CA GLU A 321 -22.75 -18.25 -1.71
C GLU A 321 -23.38 -16.88 -1.56
N MET A 322 -22.88 -15.92 -2.30
CA MET A 322 -23.34 -14.55 -2.32
C MET A 322 -23.63 -14.12 -3.76
N ASN A 323 -24.79 -13.53 -3.96
CA ASN A 323 -25.17 -12.89 -5.21
C ASN A 323 -24.94 -11.39 -5.07
N ILE A 324 -24.28 -10.81 -6.04
CA ILE A 324 -23.99 -9.38 -6.14
C ILE A 324 -24.88 -8.82 -7.24
N SER A 325 -25.59 -7.74 -6.96
CA SER A 325 -26.46 -7.05 -7.93
C SER A 325 -26.50 -5.56 -7.63
N GLY A 326 -27.21 -4.78 -8.46
CA GLY A 326 -27.39 -3.35 -8.26
C GLY A 326 -26.46 -2.49 -9.11
N THR A 327 -25.91 -1.41 -8.56
CA THR A 327 -25.02 -0.50 -9.28
C THR A 327 -23.64 -0.48 -8.64
N SER A 328 -22.62 -0.02 -9.37
CA SER A 328 -21.25 0.11 -8.84
C SER A 328 -21.16 1.03 -7.61
N GLN A 329 -22.07 2.01 -7.49
CA GLN A 329 -22.13 2.93 -6.35
C GLN A 329 -22.97 2.40 -5.18
N ALA A 330 -23.91 1.48 -5.45
CA ALA A 330 -24.81 0.88 -4.46
C ALA A 330 -25.00 -0.61 -4.75
N PRO A 331 -23.96 -1.46 -4.50
CA PRO A 331 -24.07 -2.90 -4.68
C PRO A 331 -25.01 -3.50 -3.62
N ASP A 332 -25.91 -4.38 -4.05
CA ASP A 332 -26.75 -5.22 -3.19
C ASP A 332 -26.15 -6.61 -3.14
N ILE A 333 -25.71 -7.04 -1.95
CA ILE A 333 -25.07 -8.36 -1.74
C ILE A 333 -26.01 -9.19 -0.88
N ARG A 334 -26.49 -10.31 -1.43
CA ARG A 334 -27.38 -11.25 -0.75
C ARG A 334 -26.85 -12.66 -0.87
N GLY A 335 -26.97 -13.43 0.18
CA GLY A 335 -26.55 -14.81 0.16
C GLY A 335 -26.66 -15.46 1.53
N PHE A 336 -25.95 -16.54 1.67
CA PHE A 336 -25.84 -17.27 2.94
C PHE A 336 -24.38 -17.63 3.23
N MET A 337 -24.10 -17.80 4.49
CA MET A 337 -22.86 -18.43 5.00
C MET A 337 -23.25 -19.56 5.92
N GLN A 338 -22.58 -20.70 5.77
CA GLN A 338 -22.78 -21.91 6.56
C GLN A 338 -21.46 -22.34 7.18
N LEU A 339 -21.51 -22.67 8.45
CA LEU A 339 -20.42 -23.34 9.14
C LEU A 339 -20.60 -24.85 9.00
N ASP A 340 -19.58 -25.53 8.45
CA ASP A 340 -19.58 -26.99 8.35
C ASP A 340 -18.60 -27.58 9.34
N SER A 341 -19.11 -28.54 10.17
CA SER A 341 -18.32 -29.21 11.19
C SER A 341 -17.53 -28.25 12.08
N ALA A 342 -18.07 -27.05 12.27
CA ALA A 342 -17.37 -25.97 12.94
C ALA A 342 -17.41 -26.13 14.47
N SER A 343 -16.31 -25.80 15.09
CA SER A 343 -16.19 -25.73 16.54
C SER A 343 -15.19 -24.67 16.97
N MET A 344 -15.47 -24.07 18.12
CA MET A 344 -14.60 -23.12 18.78
C MET A 344 -14.25 -23.65 20.16
N PHE A 345 -12.98 -23.90 20.42
CA PHE A 345 -12.49 -24.19 21.76
C PHE A 345 -12.18 -22.86 22.45
N VAL A 346 -12.87 -22.58 23.56
CA VAL A 346 -12.67 -21.38 24.38
C VAL A 346 -11.72 -21.73 25.52
N THR A 347 -10.48 -21.19 25.46
CA THR A 347 -9.40 -21.56 26.39
C THR A 347 -9.73 -21.20 27.83
N ALA A 348 -10.24 -20.00 28.07
CA ALA A 348 -10.60 -19.52 29.42
C ALA A 348 -11.69 -20.35 30.10
N ALA A 349 -12.60 -20.93 29.33
CA ALA A 349 -13.69 -21.77 29.83
C ALA A 349 -13.39 -23.27 29.76
N ASN A 350 -12.25 -23.64 29.15
CA ASN A 350 -11.87 -25.05 28.86
C ASN A 350 -13.02 -25.84 28.21
N THR A 351 -13.72 -25.21 27.27
CA THR A 351 -14.96 -25.76 26.69
C THR A 351 -14.96 -25.66 25.18
N THR A 352 -15.58 -26.62 24.49
CA THR A 352 -15.79 -26.59 23.05
C THR A 352 -17.24 -26.28 22.72
N LEU A 353 -17.45 -25.20 22.01
CA LEU A 353 -18.72 -24.88 21.37
C LEU A 353 -18.73 -25.50 19.97
N LYS A 354 -19.84 -26.16 19.60
CA LYS A 354 -20.07 -26.78 18.29
C LYS A 354 -21.18 -26.00 17.59
N PHE A 355 -21.02 -25.74 16.30
CA PHE A 355 -21.96 -25.00 15.48
C PHE A 355 -22.47 -25.88 14.34
#